data_88b97e5c150c0fb947e17a2681afa6ad
#
_entry.id   88b97e5c150c0fb947e17a2681afa6ad
#
_cell.length_a   1.000
_cell.length_b   1.000
_cell.length_c   1.000
_cell.angle_alpha   90.00
_cell.angle_beta   90.00
_cell.angle_gamma   90.00
#
_symmetry.space_group_name_H-M   'P 1'
#
loop_
_entity.id
_entity.type
_entity.pdbx_description
1 polymer ?
#
loop_
_entity_poly.entity_id
_entity_poly.type
_entity_poly.pdbx_seq_one_letter_code
_entity_poly.pdbx_strand_id
1 'polypeptide(L)'
;MGKGKFIRDNALNNKDINYIGIEKYDTVIARSLKKIEDYNIPNLRILRMDASCLDKVFDSEIDLIYLNFSDPWPKDRHEKRRLTHSNFLSIYDKVFKSKNRIIMKTDNRGLFEYSVCSLSKYGYTIEKLNVDLHNSSETNIITTEYEDKFVSLGNPIYKFEASK
;
A
#
# COMPACT_ATOMS: atom_id res chain seq x y z
N MET A 1 6.97 0.66 -0.39
CA MET A 1 6.80 1.66 -1.47
C MET A 1 7.33 1.15 -2.83
N GLY A 2 8.27 0.22 -2.83
CA GLY A 2 8.86 -0.36 -4.04
C GLY A 2 9.70 0.65 -4.84
N LYS A 3 9.67 0.53 -6.19
CA LYS A 3 10.51 1.34 -7.10
C LYS A 3 10.06 2.80 -7.29
N GLY A 4 8.99 3.24 -6.63
CA GLY A 4 8.60 4.63 -6.52
C GLY A 4 7.64 5.19 -7.56
N LYS A 5 7.32 4.48 -8.67
CA LYS A 5 6.41 4.98 -9.71
C LYS A 5 5.06 5.41 -9.12
N PHE A 6 4.39 4.53 -8.37
CA PHE A 6 3.07 4.78 -7.81
C PHE A 6 3.02 6.03 -6.93
N ILE A 7 3.96 6.16 -6.01
CA ILE A 7 3.95 7.29 -5.07
C ILE A 7 4.35 8.60 -5.76
N ARG A 8 5.30 8.55 -6.70
CA ARG A 8 5.68 9.70 -7.54
C ARG A 8 4.48 10.23 -8.34
N ASP A 9 3.81 9.33 -9.06
CA ASP A 9 2.70 9.71 -9.94
C ASP A 9 1.51 10.25 -9.13
N ASN A 10 1.24 9.67 -7.95
CA ASN A 10 0.25 10.22 -7.02
C ASN A 10 0.64 11.62 -6.53
N ALA A 11 1.87 11.83 -6.11
CA ALA A 11 2.33 13.11 -5.59
C ALA A 11 2.33 14.22 -6.66
N LEU A 12 2.67 13.88 -7.91
CA LEU A 12 2.62 14.81 -9.04
C LEU A 12 1.18 15.21 -9.40
N ASN A 13 0.24 14.25 -9.32
CA ASN A 13 -1.15 14.47 -9.68
C ASN A 13 -1.96 15.16 -8.57
N ASN A 14 -1.52 15.11 -7.32
CA ASN A 14 -2.24 15.62 -6.15
C ASN A 14 -1.32 16.49 -5.29
N LYS A 15 -1.07 17.71 -5.74
CA LYS A 15 -0.08 18.62 -5.12
C LYS A 15 -0.45 19.06 -3.69
N ASP A 16 -1.73 19.04 -3.34
CA ASP A 16 -2.24 19.43 -2.03
C ASP A 16 -2.23 18.28 -0.99
N ILE A 17 -1.81 17.08 -1.40
CA ILE A 17 -1.70 15.91 -0.54
C ILE A 17 -0.23 15.58 -0.32
N ASN A 18 0.17 15.40 0.94
CA ASN A 18 1.50 14.93 1.29
C ASN A 18 1.59 13.40 1.19
N TYR A 19 2.64 12.92 0.56
CA TYR A 19 2.91 11.50 0.38
C TYR A 19 4.17 11.08 1.11
N ILE A 20 4.10 9.95 1.81
CA ILE A 20 5.23 9.36 2.52
C ILE A 20 5.44 7.93 2.02
N GLY A 21 6.56 7.68 1.39
CA GLY A 21 6.96 6.35 0.92
C GLY A 21 7.75 5.62 2.00
N ILE A 22 7.20 4.53 2.52
CA ILE A 22 7.89 3.66 3.47
C ILE A 22 8.48 2.46 2.73
N GLU A 23 9.78 2.24 2.90
CA GLU A 23 10.50 1.10 2.34
C GLU A 23 11.54 0.59 3.34
N LYS A 24 11.68 -0.73 3.42
CA LYS A 24 12.61 -1.38 4.34
C LYS A 24 13.99 -1.58 3.74
N TYR A 25 14.07 -1.81 2.42
CA TYR A 25 15.28 -2.26 1.74
C TYR A 25 16.02 -1.10 1.06
N ASP A 26 17.29 -0.88 1.44
CA ASP A 26 18.15 0.19 0.91
C ASP A 26 18.30 0.13 -0.60
N THR A 27 18.49 -1.06 -1.14
CA THR A 27 18.66 -1.26 -2.59
C THR A 27 17.42 -0.85 -3.39
N VAL A 28 16.23 -0.97 -2.81
CA VAL A 28 14.98 -0.54 -3.43
C VAL A 28 14.85 0.97 -3.35
N ILE A 29 15.17 1.57 -2.19
CA ILE A 29 15.18 3.02 -2.00
C ILE A 29 16.14 3.69 -2.98
N ALA A 30 17.38 3.21 -3.07
CA ALA A 30 18.37 3.79 -3.98
C ALA A 30 17.89 3.81 -5.45
N ARG A 31 17.20 2.74 -5.88
CA ARG A 31 16.59 2.67 -7.22
C ARG A 31 15.42 3.63 -7.40
N SER A 32 14.62 3.85 -6.36
CA SER A 32 13.49 4.78 -6.41
C SER A 32 13.96 6.23 -6.41
N LEU A 33 14.97 6.57 -5.61
CA LEU A 33 15.54 7.91 -5.55
C LEU A 33 16.04 8.37 -6.92
N LYS A 34 16.82 7.53 -7.63
CA LYS A 34 17.29 7.83 -9.00
C LYS A 34 16.18 8.18 -9.98
N LYS A 35 14.95 7.66 -9.77
CA LYS A 35 13.80 7.92 -10.64
C LYS A 35 12.98 9.13 -10.20
N ILE A 36 13.12 9.55 -8.97
CA ILE A 36 12.34 10.65 -8.37
C ILE A 36 13.19 11.93 -8.36
N GLU A 37 14.50 11.80 -8.33
CA GLU A 37 15.46 12.91 -8.22
C GLU A 37 15.31 13.97 -9.32
N ASP A 38 14.98 13.54 -10.55
CA ASP A 38 14.73 14.43 -11.68
C ASP A 38 13.43 15.24 -11.55
N TYR A 39 12.58 14.90 -10.58
CA TYR A 39 11.31 15.55 -10.32
C TYR A 39 11.38 16.38 -9.03
N ASN A 40 11.16 17.67 -9.13
CA ASN A 40 11.00 18.51 -7.94
C ASN A 40 9.60 18.26 -7.34
N ILE A 41 9.47 17.33 -6.40
CA ILE A 41 8.19 16.91 -5.77
C ILE A 41 8.18 17.34 -4.30
N PRO A 42 7.72 18.55 -3.98
CA PRO A 42 7.81 19.10 -2.63
C PRO A 42 6.93 18.37 -1.60
N ASN A 43 5.86 17.72 -2.06
CA ASN A 43 4.89 16.97 -1.24
C ASN A 43 5.20 15.47 -1.14
N LEU A 44 6.44 15.04 -1.45
CA LEU A 44 6.88 13.65 -1.33
C LEU A 44 8.04 13.52 -0.35
N ARG A 45 7.95 12.56 0.57
CA ARG A 45 9.04 12.15 1.46
C ARG A 45 9.22 10.64 1.36
N ILE A 46 10.47 10.18 1.49
CA ILE A 46 10.81 8.76 1.49
C ILE A 46 11.52 8.46 2.80
N LEU A 47 11.03 7.46 3.52
CA LEU A 47 11.61 7.01 4.78
C LEU A 47 12.04 5.55 4.68
N ARG A 48 13.26 5.29 5.12
CA ARG A 48 13.76 3.94 5.33
C ARG A 48 13.32 3.44 6.69
N MET A 49 12.33 2.56 6.73
CA MET A 49 11.89 1.94 7.98
C MET A 49 11.09 0.66 7.75
N ASP A 50 11.01 -0.16 8.79
CA ASP A 50 10.07 -1.27 8.84
C ASP A 50 8.68 -0.76 9.26
N ALA A 51 7.62 -1.25 8.61
CA ALA A 51 6.25 -0.87 8.93
C ALA A 51 5.83 -1.22 10.37
N SER A 52 6.53 -2.14 11.03
CA SER A 52 6.34 -2.46 12.45
C SER A 52 6.75 -1.34 13.41
N CYS A 53 7.39 -0.28 12.89
CA CYS A 53 7.85 0.87 13.66
C CYS A 53 7.06 2.15 13.34
N LEU A 54 5.95 2.08 12.61
CA LEU A 54 5.19 3.26 12.21
C LEU A 54 4.73 4.09 13.41
N ASP A 55 4.24 3.45 14.47
CA ASP A 55 3.80 4.11 15.71
C ASP A 55 4.92 4.72 16.58
N LYS A 56 6.17 4.60 16.15
CA LYS A 56 7.32 5.28 16.77
C LYS A 56 7.68 6.59 16.07
N VAL A 57 7.11 6.83 14.90
CA VAL A 57 7.43 7.98 14.04
C VAL A 57 6.20 8.84 13.78
N PHE A 58 5.04 8.22 13.66
CA PHE A 58 3.78 8.88 13.37
C PHE A 58 2.81 8.75 14.54
N ASP A 59 2.08 9.81 14.84
CA ASP A 59 1.04 9.84 15.87
C ASP A 59 -0.16 10.63 15.37
N SER A 60 -1.26 9.90 15.06
CA SER A 60 -2.55 10.50 14.69
C SER A 60 -2.46 11.53 13.54
N GLU A 61 -1.67 11.26 12.50
CA GLU A 61 -1.42 12.20 11.41
C GLU A 61 -1.61 11.62 10.00
N ILE A 62 -1.89 10.32 9.87
CA ILE A 62 -2.06 9.64 8.59
C ILE A 62 -3.55 9.55 8.22
N ASP A 63 -3.90 9.96 7.00
CA ASP A 63 -5.28 9.89 6.50
C ASP A 63 -5.57 8.60 5.72
N LEU A 64 -4.55 8.02 5.05
CA LEU A 64 -4.72 6.86 4.18
C LEU A 64 -3.42 6.04 4.08
N ILE A 65 -3.54 4.72 4.15
CA ILE A 65 -2.44 3.78 3.93
C ILE A 65 -2.68 2.99 2.63
N TYR A 66 -1.68 3.02 1.73
CA TYR A 66 -1.63 2.16 0.55
C TYR A 66 -0.73 0.95 0.80
N LEU A 67 -1.25 -0.25 0.56
CA LEU A 67 -0.53 -1.53 0.62
C LEU A 67 -0.45 -2.12 -0.79
N ASN A 68 0.60 -1.79 -1.52
CA ASN A 68 0.75 -2.24 -2.90
C ASN A 68 1.78 -3.38 -2.99
N PHE A 69 1.32 -4.57 -3.41
CA PHE A 69 2.16 -5.73 -3.72
C PHE A 69 3.14 -6.09 -2.60
N SER A 70 2.66 -6.05 -1.36
CA SER A 70 3.42 -6.52 -0.21
C SER A 70 3.64 -8.04 -0.26
N ASP A 71 4.69 -8.50 0.42
CA ASP A 71 5.02 -9.93 0.49
C ASP A 71 3.83 -10.75 1.01
N PRO A 72 3.41 -11.81 0.31
CA PRO A 72 2.22 -12.57 0.65
C PRO A 72 2.41 -13.52 1.84
N TRP A 73 3.66 -13.88 2.17
CA TRP A 73 3.98 -14.81 3.26
C TRP A 73 3.05 -16.04 3.27
N PRO A 74 3.12 -16.93 2.26
CA PRO A 74 2.09 -17.95 2.00
C PRO A 74 1.99 -19.03 3.10
N LYS A 75 3.04 -19.22 3.91
CA LYS A 75 3.06 -20.21 4.99
C LYS A 75 2.33 -19.65 6.22
N ASP A 76 1.46 -20.42 6.87
CA ASP A 76 0.67 -20.01 8.05
C ASP A 76 1.55 -19.53 9.20
N ARG A 77 2.68 -20.20 9.45
CA ARG A 77 3.65 -19.76 10.47
C ARG A 77 4.21 -18.34 10.25
N HIS A 78 4.05 -17.77 9.05
CA HIS A 78 4.49 -16.43 8.69
C HIS A 78 3.33 -15.41 8.63
N GLU A 79 2.12 -15.79 8.99
CA GLU A 79 0.93 -14.95 8.92
C GLU A 79 1.13 -13.58 9.58
N LYS A 80 1.79 -13.56 10.75
CA LYS A 80 2.10 -12.34 11.52
C LYS A 80 2.99 -11.33 10.77
N ARG A 81 3.58 -11.71 9.63
CA ARG A 81 4.39 -10.83 8.78
C ARG A 81 3.58 -10.11 7.70
N ARG A 82 2.35 -10.55 7.44
CA ARG A 82 1.45 -9.91 6.48
C ARG A 82 1.05 -8.54 6.99
N LEU A 83 1.15 -7.51 6.16
CA LEU A 83 0.84 -6.12 6.56
C LEU A 83 -0.64 -5.88 6.91
N THR A 84 -1.49 -6.84 6.67
CA THR A 84 -2.91 -6.85 7.06
C THR A 84 -3.21 -7.73 8.27
N HIS A 85 -2.18 -8.29 8.92
CA HIS A 85 -2.36 -9.01 10.18
C HIS A 85 -2.72 -8.04 11.32
N SER A 86 -3.48 -8.51 12.32
CA SER A 86 -3.95 -7.69 13.46
C SER A 86 -2.83 -6.92 14.19
N ASN A 87 -1.60 -7.47 14.23
CA ASN A 87 -0.44 -6.77 14.80
C ASN A 87 -0.13 -5.46 14.07
N PHE A 88 -0.24 -5.43 12.73
CA PHE A 88 -0.05 -4.21 11.95
C PHE A 88 -1.27 -3.30 12.03
N LEU A 89 -2.48 -3.87 12.03
CA LEU A 89 -3.71 -3.08 12.14
C LEU A 89 -3.74 -2.30 13.46
N SER A 90 -3.24 -2.89 14.56
CA SER A 90 -3.13 -2.19 15.85
C SER A 90 -2.07 -1.07 15.85
N ILE A 91 -1.03 -1.17 15.02
CA ILE A 91 -0.08 -0.08 14.80
C ILE A 91 -0.74 1.02 13.96
N TYR A 92 -1.49 0.64 12.92
CA TYR A 92 -2.21 1.61 12.08
C TYR A 92 -3.25 2.41 12.85
N ASP A 93 -3.97 1.80 13.81
CA ASP A 93 -4.92 2.52 14.68
C ASP A 93 -4.28 3.71 15.42
N LYS A 94 -2.99 3.63 15.77
CA LYS A 94 -2.27 4.71 16.47
C LYS A 94 -1.80 5.83 15.53
N VAL A 95 -1.59 5.54 14.26
CA VAL A 95 -1.04 6.52 13.32
C VAL A 95 -2.11 7.24 12.51
N PHE A 96 -3.32 6.66 12.41
CA PHE A 96 -4.43 7.32 11.73
C PHE A 96 -4.94 8.54 12.49
N LYS A 97 -5.18 9.63 11.75
CA LYS A 97 -5.65 10.91 12.29
C LYS A 97 -7.13 10.87 12.71
N SER A 98 -7.95 10.19 11.93
CA SER A 98 -9.40 10.13 12.14
C SER A 98 -9.94 8.78 11.67
N LYS A 99 -10.63 8.73 10.53
CA LYS A 99 -11.12 7.49 9.92
C LYS A 99 -9.95 6.68 9.39
N ASN A 100 -9.79 5.45 9.86
CA ASN A 100 -8.76 4.54 9.35
C ASN A 100 -9.14 4.10 7.93
N ARG A 101 -8.28 4.39 6.94
CA ARG A 101 -8.52 4.05 5.55
C ARG A 101 -7.34 3.28 4.97
N ILE A 102 -7.63 2.11 4.39
CA ILE A 102 -6.63 1.26 3.76
C ILE A 102 -7.07 0.93 2.34
N ILE A 103 -6.16 1.11 1.38
CA ILE A 103 -6.32 0.64 0.00
C ILE A 103 -5.22 -0.38 -0.26
N MET A 104 -5.60 -1.55 -0.73
CA MET A 104 -4.65 -2.61 -1.06
C MET A 104 -4.77 -3.03 -2.51
N LYS A 105 -3.62 -3.25 -3.15
CA LYS A 105 -3.52 -3.95 -4.45
C LYS A 105 -2.52 -5.11 -4.34
N THR A 106 -2.86 -6.24 -4.95
CA THR A 106 -2.01 -7.42 -5.03
C THR A 106 -2.40 -8.30 -6.21
N ASP A 107 -1.44 -9.02 -6.78
CA ASP A 107 -1.65 -10.12 -7.73
C ASP A 107 -1.85 -11.47 -7.04
N ASN A 108 -1.62 -11.53 -5.72
CA ASN A 108 -1.72 -12.76 -4.94
C ASN A 108 -3.11 -12.93 -4.34
N ARG A 109 -3.89 -13.87 -4.91
CA ARG A 109 -5.25 -14.18 -4.45
C ARG A 109 -5.32 -14.58 -2.98
N GLY A 110 -4.40 -15.43 -2.52
CA GLY A 110 -4.41 -15.89 -1.13
C GLY A 110 -4.17 -14.77 -0.12
N LEU A 111 -3.26 -13.82 -0.44
CA LEU A 111 -3.07 -12.63 0.38
C LEU A 111 -4.31 -11.72 0.34
N PHE A 112 -4.95 -11.57 -0.82
CA PHE A 112 -6.16 -10.79 -0.95
C PHE A 112 -7.31 -11.33 -0.09
N GLU A 113 -7.62 -12.62 -0.22
CA GLU A 113 -8.67 -13.30 0.56
C GLU A 113 -8.40 -13.21 2.06
N TYR A 114 -7.16 -13.49 2.47
CA TYR A 114 -6.72 -13.32 3.85
C TYR A 114 -6.95 -11.90 4.34
N SER A 115 -6.53 -10.91 3.58
CA SER A 115 -6.59 -9.50 3.97
C SER A 115 -8.03 -9.02 4.17
N VAL A 116 -8.94 -9.38 3.26
CA VAL A 116 -10.37 -9.08 3.40
C VAL A 116 -10.92 -9.66 4.70
N CYS A 117 -10.63 -10.94 4.98
CA CYS A 117 -11.07 -11.60 6.21
C CYS A 117 -10.44 -10.96 7.46
N SER A 118 -9.14 -10.66 7.44
CA SER A 118 -8.43 -10.08 8.57
C SER A 118 -8.95 -8.68 8.92
N LEU A 119 -9.12 -7.81 7.91
CA LEU A 119 -9.67 -6.48 8.11
C LEU A 119 -11.11 -6.52 8.65
N SER A 120 -11.97 -7.35 8.04
CA SER A 120 -13.37 -7.49 8.49
C SER A 120 -13.45 -7.99 9.94
N LYS A 121 -12.64 -8.97 10.33
CA LYS A 121 -12.56 -9.45 11.71
C LYS A 121 -12.03 -8.39 12.68
N TYR A 122 -11.19 -7.49 12.21
CA TYR A 122 -10.63 -6.40 13.01
C TYR A 122 -11.57 -5.20 13.14
N GLY A 123 -12.70 -5.20 12.41
CA GLY A 123 -13.72 -4.15 12.48
C GLY A 123 -13.72 -3.16 11.32
N TYR A 124 -12.96 -3.42 10.25
CA TYR A 124 -13.04 -2.62 9.01
C TYR A 124 -14.25 -3.05 8.18
N THR A 125 -14.87 -2.07 7.56
CA THR A 125 -15.85 -2.27 6.47
C THR A 125 -15.11 -2.26 5.13
N ILE A 126 -15.35 -3.26 4.30
CA ILE A 126 -14.86 -3.29 2.91
C ILE A 126 -15.83 -2.45 2.08
N GLU A 127 -15.40 -1.27 1.66
CA GLU A 127 -16.23 -0.31 0.91
C GLU A 127 -16.26 -0.62 -0.58
N LYS A 128 -15.13 -1.07 -1.13
CA LYS A 128 -15.01 -1.50 -2.52
C LYS A 128 -14.15 -2.74 -2.62
N LEU A 129 -14.48 -3.62 -3.55
CA LEU A 129 -13.75 -4.84 -3.81
C LEU A 129 -13.72 -5.11 -5.31
N ASN A 130 -12.52 -5.41 -5.82
CA ASN A 130 -12.31 -5.69 -7.23
C ASN A 130 -11.38 -6.91 -7.36
N VAL A 131 -11.82 -7.91 -8.09
CA VAL A 131 -11.09 -9.18 -8.29
C VAL A 131 -10.28 -9.19 -9.60
N ASP A 132 -10.50 -8.20 -10.46
CA ASP A 132 -9.74 -7.97 -11.69
C ASP A 132 -9.78 -6.47 -12.05
N LEU A 133 -8.90 -5.70 -11.42
CA LEU A 133 -8.90 -4.25 -11.47
C LEU A 133 -8.83 -3.69 -12.89
N HIS A 134 -7.96 -4.25 -13.73
CA HIS A 134 -7.71 -3.72 -15.07
C HIS A 134 -8.78 -4.09 -16.11
N ASN A 135 -9.61 -5.09 -15.81
CA ASN A 135 -10.81 -5.45 -16.60
C ASN A 135 -12.10 -4.90 -15.99
N SER A 136 -12.01 -4.02 -15.00
CA SER A 136 -13.17 -3.39 -14.36
C SER A 136 -13.53 -2.05 -14.99
N SER A 137 -14.58 -1.42 -14.48
CA SER A 137 -15.00 -0.06 -14.86
C SER A 137 -14.17 1.05 -14.19
N GLU A 138 -13.19 0.71 -13.37
CA GLU A 138 -12.36 1.72 -12.70
C GLU A 138 -11.41 2.41 -13.71
N THR A 139 -11.42 3.74 -13.70
CA THR A 139 -10.61 4.57 -14.61
C THR A 139 -9.51 5.31 -13.86
N ASN A 140 -8.54 5.86 -14.58
CA ASN A 140 -7.43 6.63 -14.01
C ASN A 140 -6.59 5.88 -12.98
N ILE A 141 -6.39 4.58 -13.19
CA ILE A 141 -5.63 3.72 -12.29
C ILE A 141 -4.16 4.12 -12.33
N ILE A 142 -3.63 4.61 -11.20
CA ILE A 142 -2.20 4.82 -11.03
C ILE A 142 -1.57 3.49 -10.67
N THR A 143 -0.62 3.02 -11.48
CA THR A 143 -0.01 1.70 -11.36
C THR A 143 1.38 1.74 -10.72
N THR A 144 1.87 0.58 -10.30
CA THR A 144 3.29 0.35 -9.98
C THR A 144 4.00 -0.28 -11.18
N GLU A 145 5.34 -0.22 -11.24
CA GLU A 145 6.10 -0.95 -12.28
C GLU A 145 5.91 -2.48 -12.16
N TYR A 146 5.68 -2.97 -10.94
CA TYR A 146 5.37 -4.37 -10.71
C TYR A 146 4.01 -4.73 -11.32
N GLU A 147 3.01 -3.91 -11.06
CA GLU A 147 1.65 -4.05 -11.59
C GLU A 147 1.64 -4.09 -13.12
N ASP A 148 2.30 -3.11 -13.77
CA ASP A 148 2.39 -3.03 -15.23
C ASP A 148 2.95 -4.33 -15.84
N LYS A 149 3.99 -4.88 -15.22
CA LYS A 149 4.60 -6.15 -15.65
C LYS A 149 3.61 -7.33 -15.51
N PHE A 150 2.92 -7.46 -14.38
CA PHE A 150 2.04 -8.61 -14.15
C PHE A 150 0.75 -8.53 -14.98
N VAL A 151 0.23 -7.34 -15.18
CA VAL A 151 -0.89 -7.08 -16.11
C VAL A 151 -0.51 -7.47 -17.54
N SER A 152 0.68 -7.10 -18.00
CA SER A 152 1.15 -7.47 -19.34
C SER A 152 1.32 -8.99 -19.54
N LEU A 153 1.42 -9.75 -18.46
CA LEU A 153 1.44 -11.22 -18.44
C LEU A 153 0.03 -11.85 -18.32
N GLY A 154 -1.02 -11.02 -18.30
CA GLY A 154 -2.41 -11.49 -18.18
C GLY A 154 -2.84 -11.86 -16.76
N ASN A 155 -2.09 -11.46 -15.73
CA ASN A 155 -2.47 -11.73 -14.34
C ASN A 155 -3.50 -10.72 -13.85
N PRO A 156 -4.57 -11.15 -13.17
CA PRO A 156 -5.52 -10.24 -12.55
C PRO A 156 -4.88 -9.50 -11.36
N ILE A 157 -5.30 -8.27 -11.17
CA ILE A 157 -4.93 -7.49 -9.98
C ILE A 157 -6.16 -7.35 -9.08
N TYR A 158 -6.01 -7.81 -7.86
CA TYR A 158 -7.02 -7.70 -6.81
C TYR A 158 -6.86 -6.36 -6.09
N LYS A 159 -7.97 -5.67 -5.84
CA LYS A 159 -7.99 -4.40 -5.08
C LYS A 159 -9.13 -4.42 -4.07
N PHE A 160 -8.91 -3.83 -2.90
CA PHE A 160 -9.99 -3.39 -2.04
C PHE A 160 -9.71 -2.01 -1.45
N GLU A 161 -10.78 -1.34 -1.05
CA GLU A 161 -10.78 -0.14 -0.22
C GLU A 161 -11.57 -0.46 1.06
N ALA A 162 -10.98 -0.19 2.21
CA ALA A 162 -11.56 -0.49 3.51
C ALA A 162 -11.42 0.69 4.46
N SER A 163 -12.39 0.83 5.38
CA SER A 163 -12.34 1.86 6.41
C SER A 163 -12.92 1.38 7.75
N LYS A 164 -12.51 2.04 8.82
CA LYS A 164 -12.96 1.79 10.19
C LYS A 164 -13.15 3.11 10.92
#